data_2503d047f7144ab951d80ae02317bce2
#
_entry.id   2503d047f7144ab951d80ae02317bce2
#
_cell.length_a   1.000
_cell.length_b   1.000
_cell.length_c   1.000
_cell.angle_alpha   90.00
_cell.angle_beta   90.00
_cell.angle_gamma   90.00
#
_symmetry.space_group_name_H-M   'P 1'
#
loop_
_entity.id
_entity.type
_entity.pdbx_description
1 polymer ?
#
loop_
_entity_poly.entity_id
_entity_poly.type
_entity_poly.pdbx_seq_one_letter_code
_entity_poly.pdbx_strand_id
1 'polypeptide(L)'
;IIFLAKTLDIMYDFGKENIKSRFDAIEFTKDKLDMYFSRALIEKFFECVRETSFWQDMLNEQDTLMFIYSSLHDFTNPLDFEEILKITTIFCKIENPQSKLIELSEIMCEFYVLDHKDKLTFLITSSLCNIGKLILGKELLEKELELDIYEVEKIKTYPYYTRKILQNIIGFTDIASSASKVQERLDGSGYICALLGKDLTFKDRLLQSLNAYNALRQNRTYRELFSHEEAIEILKFEASENKFDLAITEDIDKVLKII
;
A
#
# COMPACT_ATOMS: atom_id res chain seq x y z
N ILE A 1 30.81 4.45 0.66
CA ILE A 1 29.70 5.23 0.07
C ILE A 1 28.60 5.43 1.11
N ILE A 2 27.94 4.37 1.59
CA ILE A 2 26.79 4.43 2.54
C ILE A 2 27.14 5.27 3.78
N PHE A 3 28.32 5.09 4.36
CA PHE A 3 28.76 5.85 5.54
C PHE A 3 28.87 7.36 5.24
N LEU A 4 29.45 7.75 4.10
CA LEU A 4 29.54 9.15 3.68
C LEU A 4 28.12 9.75 3.49
N ALA A 5 27.28 9.08 2.70
CA ALA A 5 25.92 9.55 2.41
C ALA A 5 25.10 9.75 3.69
N LYS A 6 25.11 8.73 4.58
CA LYS A 6 24.39 8.79 5.87
C LYS A 6 24.92 9.91 6.78
N THR A 7 26.25 10.11 6.82
CA THR A 7 26.87 11.15 7.65
C THR A 7 26.46 12.54 7.17
N LEU A 8 26.50 12.78 5.87
CA LEU A 8 26.14 14.08 5.30
C LEU A 8 24.65 14.36 5.42
N ASP A 9 23.79 13.38 5.20
CA ASP A 9 22.33 13.51 5.32
C ASP A 9 21.91 13.85 6.76
N ILE A 10 22.46 13.13 7.75
CA ILE A 10 22.16 13.41 9.16
C ILE A 10 22.66 14.80 9.60
N MET A 11 23.84 15.24 9.11
CA MET A 11 24.43 16.49 9.56
C MET A 11 23.85 17.71 8.87
N TYR A 12 23.41 17.61 7.62
CA TYR A 12 23.09 18.75 6.77
C TYR A 12 21.67 18.76 6.19
N ASP A 13 20.88 17.72 6.42
CA ASP A 13 19.46 17.62 6.02
C ASP A 13 19.21 18.08 4.57
N PHE A 14 19.76 17.33 3.62
CA PHE A 14 19.68 17.70 2.19
C PHE A 14 18.28 17.68 1.59
N GLY A 15 17.31 17.11 2.29
CA GLY A 15 15.89 17.19 1.93
C GLY A 15 15.27 18.57 2.10
N LYS A 16 16.02 19.53 2.66
CA LYS A 16 15.60 20.93 2.79
C LYS A 16 16.46 21.85 1.94
N GLU A 17 15.83 22.83 1.30
CA GLU A 17 16.55 23.82 0.53
C GLU A 17 17.37 24.73 1.45
N ASN A 18 18.67 24.45 1.55
CA ASN A 18 19.62 25.22 2.34
C ASN A 18 20.98 25.28 1.63
N ILE A 19 21.22 26.40 0.93
CA ILE A 19 22.47 26.60 0.20
C ILE A 19 23.69 26.54 1.12
N LYS A 20 23.57 27.06 2.35
CA LYS A 20 24.68 27.02 3.32
C LYS A 20 25.06 25.57 3.67
N SER A 21 24.07 24.71 3.91
CA SER A 21 24.34 23.29 4.20
C SER A 21 25.10 22.58 3.08
N ARG A 22 24.89 22.98 1.82
CA ARG A 22 25.65 22.44 0.67
C ARG A 22 27.13 22.79 0.76
N PHE A 23 27.46 24.05 1.03
CA PHE A 23 28.86 24.48 1.19
C PHE A 23 29.51 23.87 2.43
N ASP A 24 28.81 23.86 3.57
CA ASP A 24 29.30 23.28 4.82
C ASP A 24 29.58 21.77 4.65
N ALA A 25 28.74 21.04 3.90
CA ALA A 25 28.96 19.62 3.61
C ALA A 25 30.19 19.38 2.73
N ILE A 26 30.40 20.24 1.73
CA ILE A 26 31.59 20.17 0.85
C ILE A 26 32.86 20.45 1.67
N GLU A 27 32.84 21.47 2.52
CA GLU A 27 33.98 21.83 3.37
C GLU A 27 34.30 20.74 4.40
N PHE A 28 33.30 20.24 5.10
CA PHE A 28 33.45 19.10 6.02
C PHE A 28 34.07 17.88 5.33
N THR A 29 33.62 17.59 4.12
CA THR A 29 34.12 16.42 3.39
C THR A 29 35.60 16.59 2.99
N LYS A 30 36.03 17.82 2.67
CA LYS A 30 37.43 18.15 2.42
C LYS A 30 38.29 17.99 3.67
N ASP A 31 37.80 18.46 4.79
CA ASP A 31 38.53 18.41 6.07
C ASP A 31 38.70 16.98 6.60
N LYS A 32 37.80 16.08 6.22
CA LYS A 32 37.80 14.67 6.63
C LYS A 32 38.42 13.71 5.61
N LEU A 33 38.99 14.25 4.55
CA LEU A 33 39.74 13.48 3.56
C LEU A 33 40.89 12.71 4.25
N ASP A 34 41.09 11.46 3.84
CA ASP A 34 42.08 10.53 4.36
C ASP A 34 41.95 10.18 5.87
N MET A 35 41.03 10.82 6.60
CA MET A 35 40.73 10.52 8.00
C MET A 35 39.56 9.55 8.14
N TYR A 36 38.45 9.85 7.49
CA TYR A 36 37.22 9.04 7.54
C TYR A 36 36.81 8.49 6.18
N PHE A 37 37.25 9.13 5.11
CA PHE A 37 36.85 8.80 3.75
C PHE A 37 38.06 8.64 2.84
N SER A 38 38.01 7.66 1.94
CA SER A 38 39.07 7.48 0.95
C SER A 38 39.05 8.59 -0.09
N ARG A 39 40.23 8.94 -0.61
CA ARG A 39 40.40 9.95 -1.63
C ARG A 39 39.53 9.69 -2.87
N ALA A 40 39.50 8.46 -3.36
CA ALA A 40 38.69 8.08 -4.52
C ALA A 40 37.20 8.32 -4.31
N LEU A 41 36.67 8.09 -3.08
CA LEU A 41 35.25 8.37 -2.75
C LEU A 41 34.98 9.87 -2.74
N ILE A 42 35.86 10.66 -2.17
CA ILE A 42 35.72 12.11 -2.08
C ILE A 42 35.80 12.77 -3.47
N GLU A 43 36.73 12.29 -4.33
CA GLU A 43 36.80 12.77 -5.71
C GLU A 43 35.50 12.54 -6.48
N LYS A 44 34.91 11.34 -6.33
CA LYS A 44 33.57 11.05 -6.92
C LYS A 44 32.47 11.91 -6.35
N PHE A 45 32.46 12.15 -5.04
CA PHE A 45 31.51 13.07 -4.43
C PHE A 45 31.66 14.48 -5.01
N PHE A 46 32.88 14.98 -5.18
CA PHE A 46 33.13 16.29 -5.77
C PHE A 46 32.75 16.38 -7.25
N GLU A 47 32.84 15.31 -8.00
CA GLU A 47 32.30 15.26 -9.36
C GLU A 47 30.78 15.48 -9.34
N CYS A 48 30.04 14.79 -8.49
CA CYS A 48 28.58 14.91 -8.36
C CYS A 48 28.13 16.31 -7.91
N VAL A 49 28.74 16.86 -6.85
CA VAL A 49 28.30 18.12 -6.24
C VAL A 49 28.63 19.37 -7.08
N ARG A 50 29.41 19.25 -8.16
CA ARG A 50 29.64 20.33 -9.13
C ARG A 50 28.40 20.67 -9.93
N GLU A 51 27.52 19.68 -10.12
CA GLU A 51 26.31 19.87 -10.90
C GLU A 51 25.19 20.44 -10.01
N THR A 52 24.62 21.56 -10.43
CA THR A 52 23.49 22.17 -9.71
C THR A 52 22.28 21.24 -9.69
N SER A 53 22.07 20.45 -10.75
CA SER A 53 21.02 19.43 -10.84
C SER A 53 21.08 18.43 -9.70
N PHE A 54 22.27 17.93 -9.34
CA PHE A 54 22.45 17.02 -8.20
C PHE A 54 21.77 17.50 -6.92
N TRP A 55 21.90 18.79 -6.62
CA TRP A 55 21.29 19.38 -5.42
C TRP A 55 19.78 19.58 -5.55
N GLN A 56 19.29 19.85 -6.76
CA GLN A 56 17.85 20.00 -7.00
C GLN A 56 17.15 18.66 -7.00
N ASP A 57 17.76 17.64 -7.60
CA ASP A 57 17.23 16.26 -7.62
C ASP A 57 17.10 15.70 -6.20
N MET A 58 18.05 16.04 -5.30
CA MET A 58 17.98 15.61 -3.89
C MET A 58 16.84 16.27 -3.10
N LEU A 59 16.31 17.42 -3.54
CA LEU A 59 15.16 18.06 -2.91
C LEU A 59 13.84 17.37 -3.29
N ASN A 60 13.84 16.61 -4.38
CA ASN A 60 12.66 15.94 -4.88
C ASN A 60 12.88 14.41 -4.89
N GLU A 61 12.25 13.72 -3.94
CA GLU A 61 12.35 12.28 -3.81
C GLU A 61 11.98 11.54 -5.11
N GLN A 62 10.97 12.04 -5.84
CA GLN A 62 10.54 11.41 -7.09
C GLN A 62 11.59 11.54 -8.20
N ASP A 63 12.24 12.69 -8.33
CA ASP A 63 13.29 12.90 -9.32
C ASP A 63 14.51 12.02 -9.00
N THR A 64 14.88 11.91 -7.71
CA THR A 64 15.92 10.98 -7.24
C THR A 64 15.57 9.54 -7.59
N LEU A 65 14.35 9.09 -7.33
CA LEU A 65 13.90 7.74 -7.67
C LEU A 65 13.92 7.50 -9.19
N MET A 66 13.43 8.44 -9.98
CA MET A 66 13.47 8.35 -11.45
C MET A 66 14.89 8.27 -11.99
N PHE A 67 15.81 9.05 -11.42
CA PHE A 67 17.24 8.96 -11.77
C PHE A 67 17.81 7.58 -11.44
N ILE A 68 17.52 7.04 -10.24
CA ILE A 68 17.96 5.71 -9.83
C ILE A 68 17.41 4.66 -10.80
N TYR A 69 16.12 4.68 -11.11
CA TYR A 69 15.50 3.73 -12.04
C TYR A 69 16.09 3.82 -13.44
N SER A 70 16.32 5.02 -13.96
CA SER A 70 16.93 5.19 -15.28
C SER A 70 18.38 4.69 -15.35
N SER A 71 19.11 4.80 -14.23
CA SER A 71 20.51 4.35 -14.13
C SER A 71 20.65 2.85 -13.88
N LEU A 72 19.63 2.21 -13.31
CA LEU A 72 19.63 0.78 -12.96
C LEU A 72 18.91 -0.11 -13.96
N HIS A 73 18.43 0.43 -15.09
CA HIS A 73 17.64 -0.34 -16.07
C HIS A 73 18.32 -1.63 -16.55
N ASP A 74 19.63 -1.65 -16.65
CA ASP A 74 20.42 -2.83 -17.05
C ASP A 74 20.49 -3.92 -15.96
N PHE A 75 20.10 -3.59 -14.73
CA PHE A 75 20.08 -4.49 -13.57
C PHE A 75 18.66 -4.86 -13.12
N THR A 76 17.64 -4.41 -13.83
CA THR A 76 16.24 -4.72 -13.49
C THR A 76 15.86 -6.09 -14.04
N ASN A 77 15.31 -6.93 -13.17
CA ASN A 77 14.59 -8.14 -13.56
C ASN A 77 13.10 -7.81 -13.62
N PRO A 78 12.47 -7.77 -14.80
CA PRO A 78 11.03 -7.60 -14.87
C PRO A 78 10.36 -8.83 -14.24
N LEU A 79 9.47 -8.59 -13.28
CA LEU A 79 8.65 -9.62 -12.68
C LEU A 79 7.34 -9.72 -13.47
N ASP A 80 6.86 -10.92 -13.72
CA ASP A 80 5.51 -11.13 -14.23
C ASP A 80 4.46 -11.02 -13.09
N PHE A 81 3.18 -10.98 -13.47
CA PHE A 81 2.09 -10.84 -12.49
C PHE A 81 1.99 -12.01 -11.52
N GLU A 82 2.37 -13.21 -11.91
CA GLU A 82 2.36 -14.39 -11.04
C GLU A 82 3.47 -14.32 -9.98
N GLU A 83 4.65 -13.85 -10.37
CA GLU A 83 5.76 -13.61 -9.44
C GLU A 83 5.42 -12.49 -8.45
N ILE A 84 4.82 -11.41 -8.95
CA ILE A 84 4.32 -10.31 -8.12
C ILE A 84 3.28 -10.83 -7.13
N LEU A 85 2.31 -11.64 -7.56
CA LEU A 85 1.29 -12.20 -6.69
C LEU A 85 1.89 -13.05 -5.56
N LYS A 86 2.92 -13.87 -5.85
CA LYS A 86 3.64 -14.64 -4.82
C LYS A 86 4.25 -13.73 -3.76
N ILE A 87 4.90 -12.65 -4.18
CA ILE A 87 5.51 -11.67 -3.26
C ILE A 87 4.42 -10.96 -2.43
N THR A 88 3.37 -10.47 -3.07
CA THR A 88 2.32 -9.70 -2.40
C THR A 88 1.48 -10.54 -1.45
N THR A 89 1.34 -11.84 -1.72
CA THR A 89 0.73 -12.80 -0.79
C THR A 89 1.49 -12.87 0.55
N ILE A 90 2.80 -12.72 0.54
CA ILE A 90 3.61 -12.68 1.77
C ILE A 90 3.22 -11.45 2.60
N PHE A 91 3.08 -10.28 1.98
CA PHE A 91 2.65 -9.05 2.69
C PHE A 91 1.23 -9.20 3.27
N CYS A 92 0.30 -9.82 2.55
CA CYS A 92 -1.03 -10.12 3.06
C CYS A 92 -0.96 -10.98 4.34
N LYS A 93 -0.12 -12.01 4.35
CA LYS A 93 0.05 -12.89 5.52
C LYS A 93 0.77 -12.21 6.68
N ILE A 94 1.64 -11.22 6.42
CA ILE A 94 2.27 -10.40 7.47
C ILE A 94 1.25 -9.44 8.09
N GLU A 95 0.39 -8.81 7.28
CA GLU A 95 -0.67 -7.92 7.75
C GLU A 95 -1.71 -8.69 8.56
N ASN A 96 -2.17 -9.83 8.03
CA ASN A 96 -3.17 -10.66 8.68
C ASN A 96 -3.00 -12.15 8.32
N PRO A 97 -2.36 -12.95 9.20
CA PRO A 97 -2.14 -14.38 8.94
C PRO A 97 -3.43 -15.18 8.76
N GLN A 98 -4.56 -14.71 9.31
CA GLN A 98 -5.87 -15.39 9.23
C GLN A 98 -6.66 -14.97 7.98
N SER A 99 -6.16 -14.01 7.18
CA SER A 99 -6.87 -13.56 6.00
C SER A 99 -7.00 -14.67 4.96
N LYS A 100 -8.23 -14.87 4.49
CA LYS A 100 -8.57 -15.71 3.34
C LYS A 100 -8.97 -14.87 2.12
N LEU A 101 -8.70 -13.55 2.15
CA LEU A 101 -9.19 -12.64 1.11
C LEU A 101 -8.73 -13.02 -0.29
N ILE A 102 -7.50 -13.52 -0.44
CA ILE A 102 -6.94 -13.91 -1.74
C ILE A 102 -7.69 -15.15 -2.25
N GLU A 103 -7.88 -16.17 -1.41
CA GLU A 103 -8.59 -17.40 -1.75
C GLU A 103 -10.05 -17.11 -2.12
N LEU A 104 -10.73 -16.26 -1.35
CA LEU A 104 -12.09 -15.82 -1.64
C LEU A 104 -12.17 -15.03 -2.96
N SER A 105 -11.20 -14.16 -3.19
CA SER A 105 -11.08 -13.39 -4.43
C SER A 105 -10.86 -14.29 -5.64
N GLU A 106 -10.04 -15.32 -5.52
CA GLU A 106 -9.78 -16.27 -6.59
C GLU A 106 -11.05 -17.02 -7.02
N ILE A 107 -11.80 -17.52 -6.04
CA ILE A 107 -13.06 -18.22 -6.28
C ILE A 107 -14.06 -17.31 -7.01
N MET A 108 -14.18 -16.04 -6.57
CA MET A 108 -15.09 -15.10 -7.20
C MET A 108 -14.62 -14.66 -8.59
N CYS A 109 -13.31 -14.58 -8.84
CA CYS A 109 -12.77 -14.35 -10.18
C CYS A 109 -13.15 -15.49 -11.14
N GLU A 110 -13.13 -16.74 -10.66
CA GLU A 110 -13.55 -17.92 -11.46
C GLU A 110 -15.05 -17.91 -11.70
N PHE A 111 -15.84 -17.59 -10.71
CA PHE A 111 -17.29 -17.47 -10.84
C PHE A 111 -17.70 -16.40 -11.89
N TYR A 112 -17.05 -15.24 -11.86
CA TYR A 112 -17.30 -14.16 -12.83
C TYR A 112 -16.54 -14.33 -14.16
N VAL A 113 -15.78 -15.41 -14.33
CA VAL A 113 -15.03 -15.74 -15.56
C VAL A 113 -14.13 -14.57 -15.98
N LEU A 114 -13.39 -13.99 -15.02
CA LEU A 114 -12.44 -12.93 -15.34
C LEU A 114 -11.31 -13.48 -16.19
N ASP A 115 -10.84 -12.70 -17.19
CA ASP A 115 -9.67 -13.09 -17.94
C ASP A 115 -8.42 -13.19 -17.06
N HIS A 116 -7.39 -13.86 -17.58
CA HIS A 116 -6.18 -14.17 -16.79
C HIS A 116 -5.49 -12.91 -16.24
N LYS A 117 -5.38 -11.85 -17.04
CA LYS A 117 -4.76 -10.59 -16.62
C LYS A 117 -5.59 -9.88 -15.54
N ASP A 118 -6.89 -9.83 -15.74
CA ASP A 118 -7.84 -9.23 -14.82
C ASP A 118 -7.88 -9.99 -13.48
N LYS A 119 -7.86 -11.34 -13.55
CA LYS A 119 -7.75 -12.21 -12.36
C LYS A 119 -6.49 -11.89 -11.57
N LEU A 120 -5.30 -11.93 -12.19
CA LEU A 120 -4.03 -11.67 -11.51
C LEU A 120 -3.99 -10.25 -10.91
N THR A 121 -4.43 -9.24 -11.67
CA THR A 121 -4.48 -7.85 -11.18
C THR A 121 -5.40 -7.73 -9.96
N PHE A 122 -6.57 -8.39 -9.99
CA PHE A 122 -7.52 -8.38 -8.87
C PHE A 122 -6.96 -9.10 -7.64
N LEU A 123 -6.29 -10.25 -7.81
CA LEU A 123 -5.65 -10.98 -6.71
C LEU A 123 -4.51 -10.19 -6.07
N ILE A 124 -3.67 -9.53 -6.88
CA ILE A 124 -2.63 -8.62 -6.37
C ILE A 124 -3.27 -7.46 -5.58
N THR A 125 -4.32 -6.85 -6.12
CA THR A 125 -5.06 -5.79 -5.45
C THR A 125 -5.64 -6.27 -4.11
N SER A 126 -6.24 -7.45 -4.07
CA SER A 126 -6.80 -8.07 -2.87
C SER A 126 -5.73 -8.36 -1.82
N SER A 127 -4.54 -8.80 -2.25
CA SER A 127 -3.41 -9.09 -1.35
C SER A 127 -2.83 -7.84 -0.69
N LEU A 128 -2.96 -6.67 -1.33
CA LEU A 128 -2.33 -5.41 -0.89
C LEU A 128 -3.31 -4.37 -0.36
N CYS A 129 -4.63 -4.56 -0.48
CA CYS A 129 -5.61 -3.53 -0.11
C CYS A 129 -5.55 -3.10 1.37
N ASN A 130 -5.02 -3.93 2.24
CA ASN A 130 -4.85 -3.66 3.66
C ASN A 130 -3.41 -3.31 4.08
N ILE A 131 -2.44 -3.23 3.14
CA ILE A 131 -1.01 -3.01 3.46
C ILE A 131 -0.77 -1.73 4.28
N GLY A 132 -1.57 -0.69 4.08
CA GLY A 132 -1.48 0.55 4.84
C GLY A 132 -1.73 0.39 6.35
N LYS A 133 -2.36 -0.70 6.80
CA LYS A 133 -2.54 -1.00 8.21
C LYS A 133 -1.22 -1.23 8.93
N LEU A 134 -0.16 -1.67 8.22
CA LEU A 134 1.17 -1.85 8.81
C LEU A 134 1.75 -0.55 9.40
N ILE A 135 1.28 0.62 8.96
CA ILE A 135 1.70 1.93 9.48
C ILE A 135 1.01 2.29 10.79
N LEU A 136 -0.16 1.72 11.06
CA LEU A 136 -0.98 2.09 12.23
C LEU A 136 -0.46 1.53 13.57
N GLY A 137 0.37 0.49 13.52
CA GLY A 137 0.86 -0.23 14.69
C GLY A 137 -0.16 -1.26 15.22
N LYS A 138 0.38 -2.37 15.72
CA LYS A 138 -0.43 -3.50 16.22
C LYS A 138 -1.28 -3.13 17.42
N GLU A 139 -0.76 -2.31 18.33
CA GLU A 139 -1.46 -1.89 19.55
C GLU A 139 -2.84 -1.27 19.26
N LEU A 140 -2.95 -0.49 18.18
CA LEU A 140 -4.21 0.10 17.77
C LEU A 140 -5.13 -0.92 17.09
N LEU A 141 -4.59 -1.78 16.24
CA LEU A 141 -5.37 -2.75 15.45
C LEU A 141 -5.87 -3.93 16.26
N GLU A 142 -5.15 -4.31 17.33
CA GLU A 142 -5.45 -5.45 18.21
C GLU A 142 -6.03 -5.00 19.57
N LYS A 143 -6.41 -3.72 19.70
CA LYS A 143 -6.96 -3.16 20.94
C LYS A 143 -8.25 -3.90 21.32
N GLU A 144 -8.30 -4.42 22.56
CA GLU A 144 -9.46 -5.16 23.09
C GLU A 144 -10.59 -4.24 23.56
N LEU A 145 -10.25 -3.01 23.94
CA LEU A 145 -11.21 -2.00 24.39
C LEU A 145 -11.84 -1.28 23.19
N GLU A 146 -13.01 -0.70 23.42
CA GLU A 146 -13.65 0.14 22.44
C GLU A 146 -12.71 1.26 21.98
N LEU A 147 -12.68 1.49 20.67
CA LEU A 147 -11.90 2.56 20.07
C LEU A 147 -12.55 3.91 20.35
N ASP A 148 -11.76 4.88 20.78
CA ASP A 148 -12.23 6.25 20.84
C ASP A 148 -12.34 6.88 19.42
N ILE A 149 -12.94 8.08 19.35
CA ILE A 149 -13.16 8.76 18.09
C ILE A 149 -11.86 9.07 17.32
N TYR A 150 -10.78 9.37 18.04
CA TYR A 150 -9.48 9.70 17.44
C TYR A 150 -8.80 8.45 16.89
N GLU A 151 -8.93 7.33 17.58
CA GLU A 151 -8.43 6.03 17.16
C GLU A 151 -9.17 5.52 15.92
N VAL A 152 -10.50 5.68 15.88
CA VAL A 152 -11.32 5.38 14.69
C VAL A 152 -10.87 6.22 13.49
N GLU A 153 -10.72 7.53 13.68
CA GLU A 153 -10.25 8.42 12.60
C GLU A 153 -8.83 8.06 12.15
N LYS A 154 -7.96 7.64 13.07
CA LYS A 154 -6.62 7.16 12.73
C LYS A 154 -6.69 5.87 11.90
N ILE A 155 -7.55 4.92 12.26
CA ILE A 155 -7.73 3.69 11.47
C ILE A 155 -8.22 4.02 10.07
N LYS A 156 -9.15 4.94 9.92
CA LYS A 156 -9.67 5.36 8.59
C LYS A 156 -8.59 5.89 7.64
N THR A 157 -7.41 6.21 8.13
CA THR A 157 -6.31 6.68 7.27
C THR A 157 -5.60 5.57 6.49
N TYR A 158 -5.75 4.28 6.85
CA TYR A 158 -4.95 3.22 6.24
C TYR A 158 -5.12 3.07 4.71
N PRO A 159 -6.29 3.29 4.10
CA PRO A 159 -6.39 3.18 2.64
C PRO A 159 -5.63 4.32 1.92
N TYR A 160 -5.50 5.48 2.55
CA TYR A 160 -4.64 6.54 2.05
C TYR A 160 -3.16 6.09 2.02
N TYR A 161 -2.69 5.45 3.10
CA TYR A 161 -1.32 4.91 3.13
C TYR A 161 -1.14 3.74 2.18
N THR A 162 -2.15 2.87 2.02
CA THR A 162 -2.17 1.85 0.95
C THR A 162 -1.90 2.48 -0.41
N ARG A 163 -2.63 3.54 -0.76
CA ARG A 163 -2.44 4.27 -2.01
C ARG A 163 -1.04 4.87 -2.11
N LYS A 164 -0.55 5.51 -1.04
CA LYS A 164 0.79 6.13 -1.02
C LYS A 164 1.92 5.12 -1.21
N ILE A 165 1.83 3.96 -0.60
CA ILE A 165 2.81 2.89 -0.77
C ILE A 165 2.79 2.38 -2.21
N LEU A 166 1.62 2.02 -2.73
CA LEU A 166 1.49 1.35 -4.01
C LEU A 166 1.72 2.26 -5.21
N GLN A 167 1.38 3.55 -5.14
CA GLN A 167 1.60 4.49 -6.25
C GLN A 167 3.09 4.75 -6.53
N ASN A 168 3.99 4.44 -5.60
CA ASN A 168 5.44 4.54 -5.78
C ASN A 168 6.03 3.32 -6.51
N ILE A 169 5.23 2.31 -6.82
CA ILE A 169 5.66 1.13 -7.57
C ILE A 169 5.28 1.32 -9.03
N ILE A 170 6.27 1.28 -9.92
CA ILE A 170 6.04 1.43 -11.36
C ILE A 170 5.10 0.32 -11.85
N GLY A 171 4.06 0.70 -12.59
CA GLY A 171 3.06 -0.23 -13.09
C GLY A 171 1.89 -0.53 -12.14
N PHE A 172 1.89 0.02 -10.90
CA PHE A 172 0.85 -0.24 -9.90
C PHE A 172 -0.24 0.84 -9.83
N THR A 173 -0.31 1.77 -10.78
CA THR A 173 -1.28 2.88 -10.75
C THR A 173 -2.72 2.40 -10.56
N ASP A 174 -3.16 1.41 -11.35
CA ASP A 174 -4.51 0.87 -11.28
C ASP A 174 -4.74 0.05 -10.00
N ILE A 175 -3.74 -0.74 -9.60
CA ILE A 175 -3.74 -1.51 -8.35
C ILE A 175 -3.83 -0.56 -7.14
N ALA A 176 -3.03 0.50 -7.10
CA ALA A 176 -3.05 1.51 -6.04
C ALA A 176 -4.41 2.23 -5.95
N SER A 177 -4.98 2.57 -7.10
CA SER A 177 -6.31 3.19 -7.18
C SER A 177 -7.39 2.27 -6.64
N SER A 178 -7.44 1.03 -7.09
CA SER A 178 -8.49 0.07 -6.67
C SER A 178 -8.30 -0.37 -5.21
N ALA A 179 -7.07 -0.70 -4.79
CA ALA A 179 -6.78 -1.10 -3.42
C ALA A 179 -7.17 -0.04 -2.38
N SER A 180 -6.99 1.24 -2.70
CA SER A 180 -7.34 2.35 -1.79
C SER A 180 -8.84 2.58 -1.61
N LYS A 181 -9.69 2.00 -2.45
CA LYS A 181 -11.15 2.13 -2.38
C LYS A 181 -11.83 1.04 -1.54
N VAL A 182 -11.05 0.16 -0.93
CA VAL A 182 -11.56 -1.01 -0.19
C VAL A 182 -12.56 -0.67 0.93
N GLN A 183 -12.54 0.55 1.43
CA GLN A 183 -13.43 1.05 2.48
C GLN A 183 -14.45 2.09 1.99
N GLU A 184 -14.55 2.31 0.68
CA GLU A 184 -15.63 3.11 0.14
C GLU A 184 -16.97 2.37 0.27
N ARG A 185 -18.07 3.10 0.17
CA ARG A 185 -19.44 2.57 0.21
C ARG A 185 -20.26 3.20 -0.90
N LEU A 186 -21.26 2.49 -1.43
CA LEU A 186 -22.07 2.96 -2.57
C LEU A 186 -22.84 4.24 -2.27
N ASP A 187 -23.20 4.47 -1.00
CA ASP A 187 -23.92 5.65 -0.51
C ASP A 187 -23.01 6.85 -0.23
N GLY A 188 -21.67 6.69 -0.38
CA GLY A 188 -20.68 7.73 -0.06
C GLY A 188 -20.33 7.82 1.42
N SER A 189 -20.84 6.95 2.29
CA SER A 189 -20.47 6.91 3.71
C SER A 189 -19.09 6.29 3.98
N GLY A 190 -18.46 5.75 2.94
CA GLY A 190 -17.12 5.19 3.02
C GLY A 190 -16.01 6.22 3.16
N TYR A 191 -14.79 5.76 3.12
CA TYR A 191 -13.57 6.58 3.23
C TYR A 191 -12.47 5.96 2.36
N ILE A 192 -11.57 6.69 1.81
CA ILE A 192 -11.03 8.03 2.14
C ILE A 192 -11.58 9.17 1.26
N CYS A 193 -12.25 8.83 0.13
CA CYS A 193 -12.70 9.84 -0.86
C CYS A 193 -14.22 10.05 -0.83
N ALA A 194 -14.97 9.29 -0.04
CA ALA A 194 -16.42 9.31 0.02
C ALA A 194 -17.06 9.16 -1.38
N LEU A 195 -16.59 8.18 -2.15
CA LEU A 195 -17.04 7.90 -3.52
C LEU A 195 -18.44 7.31 -3.51
N LEU A 196 -19.23 7.69 -4.49
CA LEU A 196 -20.56 7.10 -4.72
C LEU A 196 -20.45 5.85 -5.59
N GLY A 197 -21.46 4.98 -5.57
CA GLY A 197 -21.49 3.74 -6.34
C GLY A 197 -21.23 3.91 -7.84
N LYS A 198 -21.61 5.05 -8.44
CA LYS A 198 -21.32 5.39 -9.84
C LYS A 198 -19.83 5.61 -10.13
N ASP A 199 -19.03 5.93 -9.11
CA ASP A 199 -17.59 6.21 -9.21
C ASP A 199 -16.74 4.96 -8.90
N LEU A 200 -17.42 3.85 -8.56
CA LEU A 200 -16.82 2.56 -8.19
C LEU A 200 -17.04 1.55 -9.33
N THR A 201 -15.94 0.96 -9.80
CA THR A 201 -16.01 -0.12 -10.79
C THR A 201 -16.61 -1.38 -10.17
N PHE A 202 -17.03 -2.34 -11.02
CA PHE A 202 -17.45 -3.65 -10.54
C PHE A 202 -16.39 -4.32 -9.64
N LYS A 203 -15.10 -4.27 -10.03
CA LYS A 203 -14.00 -4.85 -9.25
C LYS A 203 -13.80 -4.13 -7.92
N ASP A 204 -13.97 -2.80 -7.85
CA ASP A 204 -13.91 -2.06 -6.60
C ASP A 204 -15.02 -2.52 -5.65
N ARG A 205 -16.27 -2.66 -6.13
CA ARG A 205 -17.42 -3.13 -5.35
C ARG A 205 -17.27 -4.59 -4.90
N LEU A 206 -16.73 -5.44 -5.76
CA LEU A 206 -16.43 -6.84 -5.43
C LEU A 206 -15.38 -6.92 -4.30
N LEU A 207 -14.28 -6.16 -4.42
CA LEU A 207 -13.23 -6.14 -3.40
C LEU A 207 -13.75 -5.64 -2.05
N GLN A 208 -14.59 -4.60 -2.03
CA GLN A 208 -15.22 -4.08 -0.81
C GLN A 208 -16.06 -5.16 -0.12
N SER A 209 -16.93 -5.83 -0.86
CA SER A 209 -17.81 -6.87 -0.33
C SER A 209 -17.02 -8.07 0.19
N LEU A 210 -15.99 -8.51 -0.56
CA LEU A 210 -15.12 -9.61 -0.13
C LEU A 210 -14.27 -9.26 1.09
N ASN A 211 -13.75 -8.04 1.17
CA ASN A 211 -12.97 -7.59 2.32
C ASN A 211 -13.84 -7.50 3.58
N ALA A 212 -15.07 -7.02 3.47
CA ALA A 212 -16.03 -6.98 4.56
C ALA A 212 -16.43 -8.41 5.00
N TYR A 213 -16.77 -9.28 4.05
CA TYR A 213 -17.05 -10.69 4.33
C TYR A 213 -15.88 -11.38 5.03
N ASN A 214 -14.66 -11.25 4.49
CA ASN A 214 -13.46 -11.81 5.09
C ASN A 214 -13.22 -11.30 6.53
N ALA A 215 -13.49 -10.02 6.80
CA ALA A 215 -13.36 -9.43 8.14
C ALA A 215 -14.42 -9.99 9.13
N LEU A 216 -15.64 -10.25 8.68
CA LEU A 216 -16.69 -10.87 9.48
C LEU A 216 -16.38 -12.33 9.82
N ARG A 217 -15.75 -13.04 8.90
CA ARG A 217 -15.35 -14.47 9.04
C ARG A 217 -14.04 -14.68 9.79
N GLN A 218 -13.53 -13.67 10.51
CA GLN A 218 -12.30 -13.76 11.31
C GLN A 218 -12.60 -13.56 12.80
N ASN A 219 -11.84 -14.26 13.65
CA ASN A 219 -11.81 -13.98 15.08
C ASN A 219 -11.21 -12.59 15.30
N ARG A 220 -11.81 -11.85 16.21
CA ARG A 220 -11.29 -10.59 16.72
C ARG A 220 -11.13 -10.70 18.23
N THR A 221 -10.27 -9.90 18.83
CA THR A 221 -10.03 -9.90 20.28
C THR A 221 -11.31 -9.67 21.09
N TYR A 222 -12.27 -8.95 20.53
CA TYR A 222 -13.55 -8.57 21.15
C TYR A 222 -14.77 -9.36 20.62
N ARG A 223 -14.57 -10.31 19.68
CA ARG A 223 -15.67 -11.01 19.00
C ARG A 223 -15.20 -12.31 18.35
N GLU A 224 -15.96 -13.38 18.50
CA GLU A 224 -15.80 -14.61 17.72
C GLU A 224 -16.16 -14.36 16.24
N LEU A 225 -15.68 -15.23 15.36
CA LEU A 225 -16.03 -15.19 13.94
C LEU A 225 -17.54 -15.44 13.76
N PHE A 226 -18.15 -14.76 12.84
CA PHE A 226 -19.52 -15.05 12.41
C PHE A 226 -19.56 -16.29 11.53
N SER A 227 -20.67 -17.05 11.56
CA SER A 227 -20.96 -18.07 10.57
C SER A 227 -21.13 -17.46 9.18
N HIS A 228 -21.17 -18.30 8.15
CA HIS A 228 -21.44 -17.81 6.79
C HIS A 228 -22.80 -17.07 6.74
N GLU A 229 -23.83 -17.68 7.29
CA GLU A 229 -25.19 -17.17 7.31
C GLU A 229 -25.26 -15.80 8.01
N GLU A 230 -24.68 -15.69 9.21
CA GLU A 230 -24.64 -14.42 9.95
C GLU A 230 -23.87 -13.32 9.20
N ALA A 231 -22.74 -13.64 8.59
CA ALA A 231 -21.95 -12.68 7.81
C ALA A 231 -22.73 -12.18 6.58
N ILE A 232 -23.45 -13.07 5.91
CA ILE A 232 -24.30 -12.73 4.76
C ILE A 232 -25.52 -11.89 5.18
N GLU A 233 -26.16 -12.20 6.31
CA GLU A 233 -27.26 -11.39 6.83
C GLU A 233 -26.80 -9.94 7.09
N ILE A 234 -25.63 -9.75 7.69
CA ILE A 234 -25.05 -8.41 7.91
C ILE A 234 -24.80 -7.70 6.59
N LEU A 235 -24.18 -8.37 5.60
CA LEU A 235 -23.90 -7.76 4.30
C LEU A 235 -25.18 -7.43 3.54
N LYS A 236 -26.21 -8.29 3.57
CA LYS A 236 -27.52 -8.02 2.94
C LYS A 236 -28.23 -6.85 3.60
N PHE A 237 -28.16 -6.73 4.92
CA PHE A 237 -28.69 -5.58 5.64
C PHE A 237 -27.99 -4.29 5.19
N GLU A 238 -26.67 -4.25 5.17
CA GLU A 238 -25.93 -3.08 4.71
C GLU A 238 -26.10 -2.80 3.21
N ALA A 239 -26.33 -3.82 2.38
CA ALA A 239 -26.71 -3.65 0.97
C ALA A 239 -28.10 -3.03 0.81
N SER A 240 -29.05 -3.38 1.68
CA SER A 240 -30.37 -2.73 1.68
C SER A 240 -30.32 -1.25 2.05
N GLU A 241 -29.28 -0.84 2.80
CA GLU A 241 -28.96 0.57 3.09
C GLU A 241 -28.10 1.23 1.98
N ASN A 242 -27.92 0.58 0.84
CA ASN A 242 -27.09 1.05 -0.28
C ASN A 242 -25.60 1.24 0.05
N LYS A 243 -25.06 0.49 1.00
CA LYS A 243 -23.62 0.51 1.33
C LYS A 243 -22.81 -0.46 0.48
N PHE A 244 -23.39 -1.64 0.19
CA PHE A 244 -22.79 -2.68 -0.67
C PHE A 244 -23.68 -2.98 -1.88
N ASP A 245 -23.08 -3.62 -2.88
CA ASP A 245 -23.81 -4.11 -4.05
C ASP A 245 -24.59 -5.38 -3.69
N LEU A 246 -25.91 -5.32 -3.79
CA LEU A 246 -26.78 -6.43 -3.42
C LEU A 246 -26.53 -7.68 -4.30
N ALA A 247 -26.35 -7.49 -5.62
CA ALA A 247 -26.13 -8.61 -6.54
C ALA A 247 -24.82 -9.32 -6.21
N ILE A 248 -23.74 -8.56 -5.94
CA ILE A 248 -22.46 -9.13 -5.51
C ILE A 248 -22.62 -9.86 -4.18
N THR A 249 -23.38 -9.31 -3.23
CA THR A 249 -23.64 -9.95 -1.94
C THR A 249 -24.39 -11.28 -2.08
N GLU A 250 -25.38 -11.33 -2.98
CA GLU A 250 -26.11 -12.57 -3.29
C GLU A 250 -25.21 -13.62 -3.98
N ASP A 251 -24.32 -13.19 -4.86
CA ASP A 251 -23.36 -14.10 -5.49
C ASP A 251 -22.34 -14.64 -4.48
N ILE A 252 -21.87 -13.82 -3.54
CA ILE A 252 -21.02 -14.26 -2.40
C ILE A 252 -21.75 -15.33 -1.56
N ASP A 253 -23.03 -15.11 -1.21
CA ASP A 253 -23.85 -16.06 -0.49
C ASP A 253 -23.92 -17.41 -1.23
N LYS A 254 -24.22 -17.36 -2.52
CA LYS A 254 -24.36 -18.55 -3.36
C LYS A 254 -23.05 -19.32 -3.52
N VAL A 255 -21.94 -18.63 -3.72
CA VAL A 255 -20.66 -19.26 -4.12
C VAL A 255 -19.85 -19.69 -2.91
N LEU A 256 -19.83 -18.90 -1.83
CA LEU A 256 -18.96 -19.14 -0.67
C LEU A 256 -19.65 -19.94 0.46
N LYS A 257 -20.91 -20.36 0.27
CA LYS A 257 -21.64 -21.17 1.26
C LYS A 257 -21.02 -22.53 1.53
N ILE A 258 -20.24 -23.04 0.59
CA ILE A 258 -19.69 -24.41 0.62
C ILE A 258 -18.28 -24.45 1.22
N ILE A 259 -17.72 -23.27 1.56
CA ILE A 259 -16.35 -23.08 2.06
C ILE A 259 -16.36 -22.66 3.54
#